data_983728deb4ade9e41aebaeba3b67200b
#
_entry.id   983728deb4ade9e41aebaeba3b67200b
#
_cell.length_a   1.000
_cell.length_b   1.000
_cell.length_c   1.000
_cell.angle_alpha   90.00
_cell.angle_beta   90.00
_cell.angle_gamma   90.00
#
_symmetry.space_group_name_H-M   'P 1'
#
loop_
_entity.id
_entity.type
_entity.pdbx_description
1 polymer ?
#
loop_
_entity_poly.entity_id
_entity_poly.type
_entity_poly.pdbx_seq_one_letter_code
_entity_poly.pdbx_strand_id
1 'polypeptide(L)'
;AACQALVDKDQLVGSKMFEPLRDDRTMVHFPGAAGGPEWGGGAYDPQRGLFIVNVNNLFQPMRIVQNPDGSFVNTARPNIRRFWDPDKHLPCNQTPWGQLVAVNVHTGDIAWRTSLGITESFPAGQQETGRPGLGGTTVTASGLTFVGATDDRRFRAFDTATGKNLWTVTLNASAESTPISY
;
A
#
# COMPACT_ATOMS: atom_id res chain seq x y z
N ALA A 1 -4.78 19.19 -10.18
CA ALA A 1 -4.44 20.55 -9.66
C ALA A 1 -3.80 20.46 -8.27
N ALA A 2 -4.47 19.90 -7.22
CA ALA A 2 -3.96 19.89 -5.84
C ALA A 2 -2.62 19.15 -5.69
N CYS A 3 -2.47 17.96 -6.25
CA CYS A 3 -1.22 17.20 -6.20
C CYS A 3 -0.05 17.94 -6.91
N GLN A 4 -0.31 18.63 -8.04
CA GLN A 4 0.72 19.42 -8.69
C GLN A 4 1.12 20.63 -7.83
N ALA A 5 0.15 21.27 -7.18
CA ALA A 5 0.44 22.37 -6.27
C ALA A 5 1.34 21.94 -5.08
N LEU A 6 1.21 20.69 -4.60
CA LEU A 6 2.13 20.14 -3.60
C LEU A 6 3.55 19.98 -4.15
N VAL A 7 3.67 19.45 -5.38
CA VAL A 7 4.99 19.30 -6.04
C VAL A 7 5.66 20.66 -6.18
N ASP A 8 4.95 21.65 -6.67
CA ASP A 8 5.48 22.98 -6.93
C ASP A 8 5.84 23.72 -5.63
N LYS A 9 4.94 23.68 -4.64
CA LYS A 9 5.10 24.34 -3.34
C LYS A 9 6.29 23.81 -2.56
N ASP A 10 6.46 22.49 -2.52
CA ASP A 10 7.51 21.84 -1.73
C ASP A 10 8.74 21.47 -2.57
N GLN A 11 8.75 21.89 -3.85
CA GLN A 11 9.85 21.64 -4.80
C GLN A 11 10.26 20.16 -4.80
N LEU A 12 9.26 19.27 -4.85
CA LEU A 12 9.48 17.83 -4.74
C LEU A 12 10.28 17.31 -5.94
N VAL A 13 11.28 16.49 -5.66
CA VAL A 13 12.07 15.81 -6.68
C VAL A 13 11.97 14.29 -6.51
N GLY A 14 11.97 13.54 -7.62
CA GLY A 14 12.03 12.09 -7.55
C GLY A 14 13.37 11.60 -7.05
N SER A 15 13.38 10.54 -6.25
CA SER A 15 14.62 9.85 -5.85
C SER A 15 14.94 8.70 -6.79
N LYS A 16 16.24 8.39 -6.93
CA LYS A 16 16.71 7.15 -7.54
C LYS A 16 16.75 6.03 -6.49
N MET A 17 16.85 4.79 -6.95
CA MET A 17 17.04 3.65 -6.07
C MET A 17 18.32 3.83 -5.24
N PHE A 18 18.22 3.65 -3.91
CA PHE A 18 19.31 3.82 -2.94
C PHE A 18 19.93 5.21 -2.88
N GLU A 19 19.29 6.23 -3.46
CA GLU A 19 19.77 7.62 -3.32
C GLU A 19 19.59 8.08 -1.87
N PRO A 20 20.65 8.59 -1.22
CA PRO A 20 20.55 9.07 0.16
C PRO A 20 19.60 10.27 0.28
N LEU A 21 18.90 10.34 1.41
CA LEU A 21 18.10 11.52 1.76
C LEU A 21 18.98 12.76 1.83
N ARG A 22 18.41 13.88 1.40
CA ARG A 22 19.10 15.17 1.35
C ARG A 22 18.50 16.17 2.35
N ASP A 23 19.30 17.14 2.73
CA ASP A 23 18.91 18.24 3.60
C ASP A 23 18.55 19.52 2.82
N ASP A 24 18.98 19.62 1.56
CA ASP A 24 18.74 20.77 0.70
C ASP A 24 17.39 20.72 -0.05
N ARG A 25 16.75 19.54 -0.14
CA ARG A 25 15.50 19.35 -0.89
C ARG A 25 14.64 18.21 -0.34
N THR A 26 13.35 18.26 -0.63
CA THR A 26 12.42 17.15 -0.34
C THR A 26 12.39 16.17 -1.51
N MET A 27 12.68 14.91 -1.22
CA MET A 27 12.71 13.84 -2.20
C MET A 27 11.45 12.98 -2.08
N VAL A 28 10.92 12.51 -3.21
CA VAL A 28 9.79 11.56 -3.23
C VAL A 28 10.34 10.17 -3.46
N HIS A 29 10.15 9.30 -2.47
CA HIS A 29 10.56 7.90 -2.51
C HIS A 29 9.40 6.99 -2.91
N PHE A 30 9.72 5.96 -3.70
CA PHE A 30 8.80 4.89 -4.06
C PHE A 30 9.51 3.53 -4.01
N PRO A 31 8.95 2.55 -3.30
CA PRO A 31 7.85 2.71 -2.34
C PRO A 31 8.28 3.55 -1.14
N GLY A 32 7.31 4.27 -0.54
CA GLY A 32 7.53 5.00 0.70
C GLY A 32 7.64 4.06 1.91
N ALA A 33 7.77 4.62 3.13
CA ALA A 33 7.85 3.82 4.36
C ALA A 33 6.59 2.99 4.66
N ALA A 34 5.43 3.38 4.11
CA ALA A 34 4.21 2.59 4.11
C ALA A 34 3.97 1.93 2.74
N GLY A 35 5.02 1.65 1.98
CA GLY A 35 4.95 1.05 0.66
C GLY A 35 5.69 -0.28 0.59
N GLY A 36 5.33 -1.09 -0.41
CA GLY A 36 5.80 -2.46 -0.52
C GLY A 36 4.98 -3.43 0.35
N PRO A 37 5.48 -4.65 0.61
CA PRO A 37 4.85 -5.59 1.53
C PRO A 37 4.79 -5.01 2.93
N GLU A 38 3.61 -5.10 3.56
CA GLU A 38 3.38 -4.52 4.88
C GLU A 38 3.79 -5.47 6.01
N TRP A 39 4.00 -4.90 7.20
CA TRP A 39 4.42 -5.60 8.42
C TRP A 39 3.45 -6.70 8.88
N GLY A 40 2.19 -6.64 8.47
CA GLY A 40 1.21 -7.70 8.70
C GLY A 40 1.59 -9.05 8.07
N GLY A 41 2.57 -9.03 7.16
CA GLY A 41 3.12 -10.21 6.51
C GLY A 41 2.21 -10.78 5.44
N GLY A 42 2.63 -11.93 4.92
CA GLY A 42 1.89 -12.69 3.93
C GLY A 42 1.64 -14.13 4.37
N ALA A 43 0.84 -14.83 3.59
CA ALA A 43 0.54 -16.25 3.80
C ALA A 43 1.12 -17.11 2.68
N TYR A 44 1.56 -18.31 3.05
CA TYR A 44 2.09 -19.29 2.11
C TYR A 44 1.09 -20.43 1.89
N ASP A 45 0.78 -20.71 0.64
CA ASP A 45 0.00 -21.90 0.22
C ASP A 45 0.97 -22.99 -0.26
N PRO A 46 1.21 -24.03 0.53
CA PRO A 46 2.15 -25.09 0.15
C PRO A 46 1.64 -26.00 -0.97
N GLN A 47 0.32 -26.07 -1.18
CA GLN A 47 -0.24 -26.89 -2.23
C GLN A 47 -0.04 -26.27 -3.63
N ARG A 48 -0.02 -24.94 -3.69
CA ARG A 48 0.14 -24.19 -4.96
C ARG A 48 1.52 -23.57 -5.11
N GLY A 49 2.34 -23.59 -4.07
CA GLY A 49 3.64 -22.93 -4.06
C GLY A 49 3.52 -21.41 -4.19
N LEU A 50 2.47 -20.82 -3.62
CA LEU A 50 2.19 -19.37 -3.72
C LEU A 50 2.40 -18.69 -2.38
N PHE A 51 3.14 -17.57 -2.39
CA PHE A 51 3.21 -16.62 -1.29
C PHE A 51 2.32 -15.41 -1.63
N ILE A 52 1.32 -15.17 -0.81
CA ILE A 52 0.34 -14.10 -1.03
C ILE A 52 0.55 -12.98 -0.02
N VAL A 53 0.65 -11.75 -0.50
CA VAL A 53 0.97 -10.60 0.35
C VAL A 53 0.22 -9.34 -0.09
N ASN A 54 -0.19 -8.54 0.91
CA ASN A 54 -0.68 -7.18 0.69
C ASN A 54 0.49 -6.24 0.41
N VAL A 55 0.37 -5.44 -0.65
CA VAL A 55 1.41 -4.51 -1.11
C VAL A 55 0.82 -3.12 -1.30
N ASN A 56 1.43 -2.11 -0.68
CA ASN A 56 1.10 -0.71 -0.90
C ASN A 56 2.00 -0.08 -1.95
N ASN A 57 1.40 0.66 -2.88
CA ASN A 57 2.07 1.44 -3.91
C ASN A 57 1.94 2.94 -3.58
N LEU A 58 2.61 3.37 -2.53
CA LEU A 58 2.50 4.74 -2.03
C LEU A 58 3.82 5.49 -2.17
N PHE A 59 3.73 6.73 -2.63
CA PHE A 59 4.83 7.67 -2.61
C PHE A 59 4.93 8.37 -1.25
N GLN A 60 6.16 8.68 -0.85
CA GLN A 60 6.41 9.41 0.38
C GLN A 60 7.45 10.51 0.17
N PRO A 61 7.09 11.78 0.45
CA PRO A 61 8.06 12.86 0.53
C PRO A 61 8.92 12.70 1.78
N MET A 62 10.23 12.79 1.62
CA MET A 62 11.22 12.63 2.70
C MET A 62 12.35 13.62 2.56
N ARG A 63 12.87 14.08 3.69
CA ARG A 63 14.00 15.01 3.80
C ARG A 63 14.72 14.79 5.12
N ILE A 64 16.03 15.02 5.16
CA ILE A 64 16.77 15.16 6.41
C ILE A 64 16.67 16.61 6.88
N VAL A 65 16.35 16.80 8.14
CA VAL A 65 16.32 18.12 8.79
C VAL A 65 17.22 18.08 10.00
N GLN A 66 18.15 19.05 10.10
CA GLN A 66 18.97 19.21 11.28
C GLN A 66 18.19 19.98 12.36
N ASN A 67 18.15 19.44 13.56
CA ASN A 67 17.61 20.10 14.74
C ASN A 67 18.60 21.13 15.31
N PRO A 68 18.12 22.06 16.15
CA PRO A 68 19.00 23.04 16.80
C PRO A 68 20.09 22.43 17.68
N ASP A 69 19.91 21.22 18.19
CA ASP A 69 20.89 20.47 18.99
C ASP A 69 21.94 19.73 18.14
N GLY A 70 21.89 19.89 16.82
CA GLY A 70 22.78 19.24 15.86
C GLY A 70 22.37 17.83 15.45
N SER A 71 21.35 17.23 16.06
CA SER A 71 20.80 15.93 15.64
C SER A 71 20.06 16.05 14.30
N PHE A 72 19.90 14.91 13.61
CA PHE A 72 19.16 14.85 12.35
C PHE A 72 17.89 14.02 12.51
N VAL A 73 16.81 14.49 11.89
CA VAL A 73 15.54 13.76 11.78
C VAL A 73 15.16 13.58 10.32
N ASN A 74 14.57 12.42 10.03
CA ASN A 74 14.03 12.11 8.73
C ASN A 74 12.56 12.59 8.66
N THR A 75 12.36 13.79 8.15
CA THR A 75 11.02 14.34 7.92
C THR A 75 11.04 15.37 6.81
N ALA A 76 10.01 15.41 5.99
CA ALA A 76 9.83 16.50 5.04
C ALA A 76 9.33 17.78 5.75
N ARG A 77 8.38 17.61 6.67
CA ARG A 77 7.80 18.58 7.62
C ARG A 77 6.91 17.80 8.59
N PRO A 78 6.55 18.35 9.75
CA PRO A 78 5.65 17.67 10.70
C PRO A 78 4.35 17.16 10.09
N ASN A 79 3.87 17.78 9.00
CA ASN A 79 2.57 17.51 8.39
C ASN A 79 2.64 16.84 7.00
N ILE A 80 3.83 16.59 6.41
CA ILE A 80 3.94 15.96 5.09
C ILE A 80 4.56 14.57 5.23
N ARG A 81 3.82 13.67 5.86
CA ARG A 81 4.16 12.23 5.87
C ARG A 81 3.57 11.47 4.69
N ARG A 82 2.66 12.11 3.92
CA ARG A 82 1.92 11.47 2.84
C ARG A 82 1.87 12.38 1.62
N PHE A 83 2.14 11.85 0.45
CA PHE A 83 1.94 12.54 -0.82
C PHE A 83 0.48 12.36 -1.26
N TRP A 84 -0.41 13.11 -0.63
CA TRP A 84 -1.85 12.99 -0.78
C TRP A 84 -2.50 14.33 -1.10
N ASP A 85 -3.54 14.27 -1.93
CA ASP A 85 -4.44 15.40 -2.17
C ASP A 85 -5.07 15.82 -0.83
N PRO A 86 -4.86 17.08 -0.38
CA PRO A 86 -5.33 17.53 0.93
C PRO A 86 -6.84 17.64 1.05
N ASP A 87 -7.55 17.84 -0.08
CA ASP A 87 -9.00 18.02 -0.10
C ASP A 87 -9.73 16.68 -0.21
N LYS A 88 -9.21 15.79 -1.03
CA LYS A 88 -9.83 14.49 -1.31
C LYS A 88 -9.35 13.38 -0.41
N HIS A 89 -8.25 13.58 0.30
CA HIS A 89 -7.59 12.55 1.11
C HIS A 89 -7.25 11.28 0.31
N LEU A 90 -6.75 11.46 -0.90
CA LEU A 90 -6.36 10.39 -1.82
C LEU A 90 -4.87 10.50 -2.17
N PRO A 91 -4.16 9.38 -2.36
CA PRO A 91 -2.78 9.41 -2.81
C PRO A 91 -2.64 10.14 -4.16
N CYS A 92 -1.58 10.93 -4.30
CA CYS A 92 -1.29 11.69 -5.51
C CYS A 92 -0.63 10.87 -6.61
N ASN A 93 -0.15 9.67 -6.32
CA ASN A 93 0.39 8.78 -7.32
C ASN A 93 -0.69 7.99 -8.06
N GLN A 94 -0.32 7.38 -9.17
CA GLN A 94 -1.23 6.55 -9.95
C GLN A 94 -1.72 5.32 -9.17
N THR A 95 -2.95 4.90 -9.48
CA THR A 95 -3.53 3.63 -9.02
C THR A 95 -2.87 2.44 -9.74
N PRO A 96 -2.92 1.23 -9.15
CA PRO A 96 -3.55 0.88 -7.88
C PRO A 96 -2.67 1.27 -6.68
N TRP A 97 -3.29 1.83 -5.64
CA TRP A 97 -2.59 2.24 -4.41
C TRP A 97 -2.33 1.08 -3.44
N GLY A 98 -3.16 0.06 -3.50
CA GLY A 98 -3.00 -1.20 -2.78
C GLY A 98 -3.28 -2.39 -3.69
N GLN A 99 -2.53 -3.45 -3.52
CA GLN A 99 -2.67 -4.68 -4.30
C GLN A 99 -2.55 -5.90 -3.40
N LEU A 100 -3.26 -6.96 -3.78
CA LEU A 100 -2.95 -8.31 -3.32
C LEU A 100 -2.11 -8.99 -4.42
N VAL A 101 -0.96 -9.52 -4.04
CA VAL A 101 0.01 -10.10 -4.97
C VAL A 101 0.31 -11.53 -4.55
N ALA A 102 0.31 -12.46 -5.49
CA ALA A 102 0.82 -13.81 -5.30
C ALA A 102 2.10 -14.02 -6.07
N VAL A 103 3.11 -14.52 -5.39
CA VAL A 103 4.41 -14.88 -5.96
C VAL A 103 4.55 -16.39 -5.96
N ASN A 104 4.94 -16.97 -7.08
CA ASN A 104 5.34 -18.37 -7.15
C ASN A 104 6.71 -18.52 -6.50
N VAL A 105 6.77 -19.23 -5.36
CA VAL A 105 8.02 -19.34 -4.58
C VAL A 105 9.10 -20.20 -5.25
N HIS A 106 8.75 -21.00 -6.24
CA HIS A 106 9.71 -21.84 -6.96
C HIS A 106 10.41 -21.10 -8.09
N THR A 107 9.74 -20.13 -8.71
CA THR A 107 10.29 -19.37 -9.84
C THR A 107 10.63 -17.92 -9.49
N GLY A 108 10.01 -17.35 -8.44
CA GLY A 108 10.10 -15.94 -8.09
C GLY A 108 9.16 -15.05 -8.92
N ASP A 109 8.40 -15.62 -9.85
CA ASP A 109 7.50 -14.85 -10.71
C ASP A 109 6.22 -14.45 -9.99
N ILE A 110 5.65 -13.32 -10.38
CA ILE A 110 4.31 -12.93 -9.96
C ILE A 110 3.30 -13.80 -10.71
N ALA A 111 2.62 -14.68 -9.98
CA ALA A 111 1.57 -15.53 -10.53
C ALA A 111 0.32 -14.72 -10.89
N TRP A 112 -0.09 -13.82 -9.99
CA TRP A 112 -1.18 -12.87 -10.23
C TRP A 112 -1.07 -11.65 -9.32
N ARG A 113 -1.76 -10.59 -9.71
CA ARG A 113 -1.97 -9.40 -8.87
C ARG A 113 -3.38 -8.86 -9.11
N THR A 114 -4.01 -8.35 -8.06
CA THR A 114 -5.32 -7.70 -8.13
C THR A 114 -5.34 -6.46 -7.26
N SER A 115 -6.15 -5.46 -7.64
CA SER A 115 -6.36 -4.28 -6.79
C SER A 115 -7.01 -4.70 -5.47
N LEU A 116 -6.49 -4.22 -4.36
CA LEU A 116 -7.02 -4.47 -3.02
C LEU A 116 -7.57 -3.17 -2.46
N GLY A 117 -8.89 -3.08 -2.40
CA GLY A 117 -9.60 -1.90 -1.93
C GLY A 117 -10.25 -1.07 -3.05
N ILE A 118 -11.30 -0.34 -2.70
CA ILE A 118 -12.05 0.52 -3.62
C ILE A 118 -12.18 1.95 -3.08
N THR A 119 -12.37 2.90 -4.00
CA THR A 119 -12.73 4.29 -3.69
C THR A 119 -14.16 4.53 -4.17
N GLU A 120 -15.12 4.45 -3.24
CA GLU A 120 -16.55 4.56 -3.55
C GLU A 120 -16.97 5.88 -4.20
N SER A 121 -16.24 6.96 -3.91
CA SER A 121 -16.51 8.29 -4.48
C SER A 121 -16.16 8.41 -5.96
N PHE A 122 -15.51 7.41 -6.54
CA PHE A 122 -15.18 7.38 -7.96
C PHE A 122 -16.37 6.85 -8.78
N PRO A 123 -16.47 7.24 -10.07
CA PRO A 123 -17.51 6.73 -10.97
C PRO A 123 -17.50 5.21 -11.05
N ALA A 124 -18.67 4.62 -11.31
CA ALA A 124 -18.79 3.19 -11.55
C ALA A 124 -17.80 2.72 -12.62
N GLY A 125 -17.13 1.61 -12.37
CA GLY A 125 -16.07 1.06 -13.23
C GLY A 125 -14.68 1.67 -13.02
N GLN A 126 -14.54 2.71 -12.18
CA GLN A 126 -13.25 3.33 -11.82
C GLN A 126 -12.93 3.18 -10.32
N GLN A 127 -13.72 2.45 -9.59
CA GLN A 127 -13.64 2.34 -8.13
C GLN A 127 -12.53 1.39 -7.65
N GLU A 128 -12.06 0.48 -8.48
CA GLU A 128 -11.01 -0.50 -8.15
C GLU A 128 -9.61 0.14 -8.13
N THR A 129 -9.47 1.16 -7.31
CA THR A 129 -8.23 1.95 -7.20
C THR A 129 -7.15 1.29 -6.37
N GLY A 130 -7.48 0.19 -5.66
CA GLY A 130 -6.69 -0.20 -4.51
C GLY A 130 -6.77 0.83 -3.39
N ARG A 131 -6.55 0.40 -2.15
CA ARG A 131 -6.51 1.31 -0.99
C ARG A 131 -5.33 0.95 -0.10
N PRO A 132 -4.73 1.91 0.58
CA PRO A 132 -3.70 1.61 1.57
C PRO A 132 -4.21 0.66 2.66
N GLY A 133 -3.37 -0.27 3.06
CA GLY A 133 -3.72 -1.23 4.08
C GLY A 133 -2.52 -1.80 4.82
N LEU A 134 -2.70 -2.18 6.09
CA LEU A 134 -1.63 -2.64 6.97
C LEU A 134 -1.74 -4.13 7.34
N GLY A 135 -2.93 -4.71 7.24
CA GLY A 135 -3.19 -6.09 7.64
C GLY A 135 -2.53 -7.14 6.75
N GLY A 136 -2.23 -8.28 7.33
CA GLY A 136 -1.73 -9.43 6.61
C GLY A 136 -2.82 -10.29 5.99
N THR A 137 -2.40 -11.35 5.33
CA THR A 137 -3.28 -12.33 4.67
C THR A 137 -3.29 -13.65 5.42
N THR A 138 -4.37 -14.42 5.26
CA THR A 138 -4.46 -15.81 5.72
C THR A 138 -4.97 -16.69 4.60
N VAL A 139 -4.30 -17.81 4.33
CA VAL A 139 -4.75 -18.82 3.37
C VAL A 139 -5.28 -20.06 4.06
N THR A 140 -6.27 -20.70 3.42
CA THR A 140 -6.82 -21.97 3.88
C THR A 140 -6.44 -23.10 2.93
N ALA A 141 -6.44 -24.34 3.43
CA ALA A 141 -6.18 -25.53 2.62
C ALA A 141 -7.20 -25.71 1.48
N SER A 142 -8.43 -25.17 1.65
CA SER A 142 -9.46 -25.19 0.61
C SER A 142 -9.21 -24.20 -0.54
N GLY A 143 -8.16 -23.36 -0.47
CA GLY A 143 -7.80 -22.44 -1.54
C GLY A 143 -8.47 -21.07 -1.44
N LEU A 144 -8.81 -20.64 -0.25
CA LEU A 144 -9.28 -19.27 0.01
C LEU A 144 -8.19 -18.43 0.66
N THR A 145 -8.07 -17.20 0.19
CA THR A 145 -7.23 -16.16 0.80
C THR A 145 -8.12 -15.11 1.44
N PHE A 146 -7.97 -14.89 2.74
CA PHE A 146 -8.69 -13.87 3.49
C PHE A 146 -7.80 -12.68 3.77
N VAL A 147 -8.36 -11.47 3.62
CA VAL A 147 -7.68 -10.21 3.92
C VAL A 147 -8.68 -9.11 4.27
N GLY A 148 -8.39 -8.35 5.32
CA GLY A 148 -9.04 -7.07 5.61
C GLY A 148 -8.17 -5.93 5.09
N ALA A 149 -7.19 -5.58 5.85
CA ALA A 149 -6.07 -4.67 5.55
C ALA A 149 -6.43 -3.23 5.20
N THR A 150 -7.35 -2.99 4.30
CA THR A 150 -7.53 -1.69 3.63
C THR A 150 -8.43 -0.71 4.39
N ASP A 151 -8.16 0.59 4.21
CA ASP A 151 -8.90 1.69 4.82
C ASP A 151 -10.33 1.87 4.28
N ASP A 152 -10.74 1.07 3.27
CA ASP A 152 -12.11 1.02 2.78
C ASP A 152 -13.05 0.16 3.66
N ARG A 153 -12.55 -0.33 4.79
CA ARG A 153 -13.30 -1.09 5.79
C ARG A 153 -13.97 -2.36 5.25
N ARG A 154 -13.32 -3.04 4.32
CA ARG A 154 -13.83 -4.29 3.74
C ARG A 154 -12.98 -5.48 4.13
N PHE A 155 -13.66 -6.57 4.45
CA PHE A 155 -13.06 -7.88 4.59
C PHE A 155 -13.43 -8.72 3.36
N ARG A 156 -12.43 -9.41 2.79
CA ARG A 156 -12.57 -10.08 1.50
C ARG A 156 -12.06 -11.50 1.54
N ALA A 157 -12.68 -12.36 0.74
CA ALA A 157 -12.17 -13.68 0.39
C ALA A 157 -11.87 -13.75 -1.10
N PHE A 158 -10.67 -14.21 -1.42
CA PHE A 158 -10.20 -14.40 -2.79
C PHE A 158 -9.95 -15.89 -3.07
N ASP A 159 -10.10 -16.28 -4.31
CA ASP A 159 -9.56 -17.54 -4.82
C ASP A 159 -8.03 -17.46 -4.81
N THR A 160 -7.37 -18.35 -4.09
CA THR A 160 -5.90 -18.33 -3.91
C THR A 160 -5.15 -18.59 -5.21
N ALA A 161 -5.71 -19.38 -6.12
CA ALA A 161 -5.03 -19.71 -7.37
C ALA A 161 -5.06 -18.56 -8.38
N THR A 162 -6.11 -17.73 -8.37
CA THR A 162 -6.39 -16.75 -9.42
C THR A 162 -6.40 -15.30 -8.97
N GLY A 163 -6.50 -15.05 -7.66
CA GLY A 163 -6.69 -13.70 -7.12
C GLY A 163 -8.08 -13.11 -7.38
N LYS A 164 -9.04 -13.91 -7.84
CA LYS A 164 -10.42 -13.46 -8.06
C LYS A 164 -11.11 -13.21 -6.73
N ASN A 165 -11.71 -12.03 -6.56
CA ASN A 165 -12.55 -11.73 -5.40
C ASN A 165 -13.84 -12.59 -5.47
N LEU A 166 -14.05 -13.40 -4.45
CA LEU A 166 -15.21 -14.30 -4.34
C LEU A 166 -16.29 -13.77 -3.40
N TRP A 167 -15.87 -13.01 -2.38
CA TRP A 167 -16.78 -12.50 -1.37
C TRP A 167 -16.21 -11.24 -0.70
N THR A 168 -17.11 -10.34 -0.34
CA THR A 168 -16.76 -9.09 0.34
C THR A 168 -17.84 -8.71 1.34
N VAL A 169 -17.42 -8.24 2.52
CA VAL A 169 -18.30 -7.65 3.52
C VAL A 169 -17.74 -6.33 4.01
N THR A 170 -18.60 -5.37 4.32
CA THR A 170 -18.22 -4.11 4.93
C THR A 170 -18.19 -4.25 6.45
N LEU A 171 -17.12 -3.79 7.06
CA LEU A 171 -16.91 -3.77 8.51
C LEU A 171 -17.21 -2.38 9.08
N ASN A 172 -17.34 -2.31 10.41
CA ASN A 172 -17.51 -1.03 11.12
C ASN A 172 -16.21 -0.21 11.16
N ALA A 173 -15.05 -0.87 11.06
CA ALA A 173 -13.72 -0.26 11.05
C ALA A 173 -12.78 -1.03 10.11
N SER A 174 -11.62 -0.45 9.76
CA SER A 174 -10.57 -1.14 9.01
C SER A 174 -10.00 -2.30 9.82
N ALA A 175 -9.80 -3.44 9.17
CA ALA A 175 -9.21 -4.63 9.78
C ALA A 175 -7.70 -4.63 9.51
N GLU A 176 -6.92 -4.05 10.45
CA GLU A 176 -5.48 -3.85 10.27
C GLU A 176 -4.62 -5.00 10.83
N SER A 177 -5.26 -6.10 11.23
CA SER A 177 -4.61 -7.31 11.73
C SER A 177 -4.68 -8.44 10.71
N THR A 178 -3.78 -9.41 10.85
CA THR A 178 -3.86 -10.67 10.10
C THR A 178 -5.04 -11.50 10.59
N PRO A 179 -5.92 -11.96 9.69
CA PRO A 179 -7.02 -12.85 10.06
C PRO A 179 -6.51 -14.18 10.62
N ILE A 180 -7.24 -14.77 11.53
CA ILE A 180 -7.00 -16.12 12.03
C ILE A 180 -8.17 -17.04 11.66
N SER A 181 -7.87 -18.32 11.42
CA SER A 181 -8.84 -19.39 11.24
C SER A 181 -8.69 -20.40 12.36
N TYR A 182 -9.80 -20.84 12.95
CA TYR A 182 -9.84 -21.85 14.01
C TYR A 182 -11.00 -22.81 13.81
#